data_a291fbc366ec0eecac17d1a315b1c5bc
#
_entry.id   a291fbc366ec0eecac17d1a315b1c5bc
#
_cell.length_a   1.000
_cell.length_b   1.000
_cell.length_c   1.000
_cell.angle_alpha   90.00
_cell.angle_beta   90.00
_cell.angle_gamma   90.00
#
_symmetry.space_group_name_H-M   'P 1'
#
loop_
_entity.id
_entity.type
_entity.pdbx_description
1 polymer ?
#
loop_
_entity_poly.entity_id
_entity_poly.type
_entity_poly.pdbx_seq_one_letter_code
_entity_poly.pdbx_strand_id
1 'polypeptide(L)'
;MPVSTNARFVALAACGASAFIDMYATQPLLPELRTLFGASEASVALTITATTFACAAAAPFVGSIADRVGRKRVIVTAIVLIGLATFGAATARTLPALIVWRAVQGALMPGVFAVVLAYIAEEFPAAVSGRAVAAYVTGNVFGGWFGRYLTAFVAARWPWQDAFVVLGVLNLAGAAFVGYALPSSLRFERSASVGDARRAIGGFLRDPQVLATYGMGGTVLFTLAAAFTYVTFYLAAPPFELSTLAIGNVFTVYLFGLIATPLGGRVIDRLGNRRTTLIAIGVSACGLLATLIPNVGIIVAGLAVMSSAVFVMQASSQGYLGKIVHANRSTAAAAYFTFYYLGGGLGAVVPALAWKSGGWPATVALIVGVQLGIGALAFFGWRRPLRQRSDDPVT
;
A
#
# COMPACT_ATOMS: atom_id res chain seq x y z
N MET A 1 21.41 -25.70 11.87
CA MET A 1 20.50 -26.55 11.08
C MET A 1 20.00 -25.74 9.89
N PRO A 2 19.93 -26.27 8.67
CA PRO A 2 19.35 -25.55 7.56
C PRO A 2 17.87 -25.32 7.80
N VAL A 3 17.45 -24.05 7.75
CA VAL A 3 16.03 -23.65 7.91
C VAL A 3 15.23 -24.25 6.77
N SER A 4 14.09 -24.88 7.09
CA SER A 4 13.22 -25.53 6.08
C SER A 4 12.70 -24.52 5.06
N THR A 5 12.46 -24.97 3.82
CA THR A 5 11.94 -24.12 2.75
C THR A 5 10.60 -23.47 3.14
N ASN A 6 9.74 -24.19 3.85
CA ASN A 6 8.46 -23.66 4.32
C ASN A 6 8.66 -22.51 5.33
N ALA A 7 9.60 -22.61 6.24
CA ALA A 7 9.91 -21.54 7.19
C ALA A 7 10.39 -20.26 6.50
N ARG A 8 11.12 -20.38 5.37
CA ARG A 8 11.53 -19.23 4.55
C ARG A 8 10.34 -18.51 3.92
N PHE A 9 9.37 -19.23 3.38
CA PHE A 9 8.15 -18.63 2.83
C PHE A 9 7.32 -17.96 3.93
N VAL A 10 7.19 -18.59 5.11
CA VAL A 10 6.52 -17.98 6.26
C VAL A 10 7.26 -16.71 6.71
N ALA A 11 8.58 -16.70 6.70
CA ALA A 11 9.36 -15.50 7.03
C ALA A 11 9.17 -14.37 6.02
N LEU A 12 9.03 -14.67 4.72
CA LEU A 12 8.67 -13.65 3.73
C LEU A 12 7.26 -13.09 3.96
N ALA A 13 6.30 -13.94 4.31
CA ALA A 13 4.97 -13.48 4.71
C ALA A 13 5.02 -12.62 5.98
N ALA A 14 5.86 -13.00 6.96
CA ALA A 14 6.08 -12.20 8.16
C ALA A 14 6.72 -10.83 7.86
N CYS A 15 7.66 -10.74 6.91
CA CYS A 15 8.19 -9.45 6.44
C CYS A 15 7.07 -8.56 5.91
N GLY A 16 6.22 -9.11 5.04
CA GLY A 16 5.08 -8.38 4.50
C GLY A 16 4.11 -7.93 5.59
N ALA A 17 3.74 -8.84 6.49
CA ALA A 17 2.87 -8.53 7.60
C ALA A 17 3.44 -7.43 8.50
N SER A 18 4.71 -7.51 8.89
CA SER A 18 5.36 -6.53 9.77
C SER A 18 5.40 -5.12 9.21
N ALA A 19 5.55 -4.95 7.89
CA ALA A 19 5.52 -3.63 7.29
C ALA A 19 4.11 -3.03 7.23
N PHE A 20 3.09 -3.88 6.95
CA PHE A 20 1.75 -3.40 6.69
C PHE A 20 0.83 -3.40 7.91
N ILE A 21 1.19 -4.10 9.00
CA ILE A 21 0.41 -4.14 10.25
C ILE A 21 0.26 -2.74 10.87
N ASP A 22 1.29 -1.90 10.77
CA ASP A 22 1.29 -0.54 11.29
C ASP A 22 0.78 0.50 10.29
N MET A 23 0.95 0.26 8.97
CA MET A 23 0.78 1.30 7.96
C MET A 23 -0.54 2.07 8.09
N TYR A 24 -1.61 1.37 8.35
CA TYR A 24 -2.95 1.93 8.46
C TYR A 24 -3.61 1.65 9.82
N ALA A 25 -2.83 1.35 10.85
CA ALA A 25 -3.33 1.00 12.19
C ALA A 25 -4.23 2.10 12.80
N THR A 26 -3.99 3.37 12.48
CA THR A 26 -4.82 4.49 12.96
C THR A 26 -6.18 4.61 12.27
N GLN A 27 -6.41 3.96 11.12
CA GLN A 27 -7.68 4.15 10.37
C GLN A 27 -8.94 3.85 11.18
N PRO A 28 -9.08 2.71 11.87
CA PRO A 28 -10.28 2.43 12.66
C PRO A 28 -10.43 3.34 13.88
N LEU A 29 -9.33 3.97 14.33
CA LEU A 29 -9.31 4.86 15.49
C LEU A 29 -9.63 6.32 15.14
N LEU A 30 -9.69 6.70 13.86
CA LEU A 30 -9.81 8.11 13.48
C LEU A 30 -10.99 8.84 14.13
N PRO A 31 -12.21 8.25 14.23
CA PRO A 31 -13.32 8.91 14.93
C PRO A 31 -13.03 9.12 16.43
N GLU A 32 -12.42 8.13 17.08
CA GLU A 32 -12.05 8.21 18.49
C GLU A 32 -10.95 9.26 18.73
N LEU A 33 -9.88 9.23 17.93
CA LEU A 33 -8.78 10.21 18.00
C LEU A 33 -9.26 11.64 17.73
N ARG A 34 -10.23 11.80 16.82
CA ARG A 34 -10.87 13.11 16.56
C ARG A 34 -11.51 13.67 17.83
N THR A 35 -12.30 12.85 18.52
CA THR A 35 -12.98 13.25 19.75
C THR A 35 -11.98 13.49 20.89
N LEU A 36 -11.02 12.58 21.08
CA LEU A 36 -10.03 12.62 22.13
C LEU A 36 -9.14 13.88 22.06
N PHE A 37 -8.69 14.25 20.86
CA PHE A 37 -7.80 15.40 20.66
C PHE A 37 -8.55 16.68 20.31
N GLY A 38 -9.88 16.69 20.25
CA GLY A 38 -10.68 17.85 19.82
C GLY A 38 -10.28 18.34 18.43
N ALA A 39 -9.91 17.44 17.54
CA ALA A 39 -9.31 17.75 16.25
C ALA A 39 -10.31 17.60 15.09
N SER A 40 -9.98 18.16 13.91
CA SER A 40 -10.76 17.96 12.70
C SER A 40 -10.44 16.59 12.06
N GLU A 41 -11.34 16.09 11.19
CA GLU A 41 -11.11 14.89 10.38
C GLU A 41 -9.82 14.99 9.57
N ALA A 42 -9.56 16.16 8.99
CA ALA A 42 -8.32 16.46 8.26
C ALA A 42 -7.08 16.28 9.15
N SER A 43 -7.14 16.79 10.39
CA SER A 43 -6.00 16.75 11.32
C SER A 43 -5.67 15.32 11.73
N VAL A 44 -6.67 14.49 12.06
CA VAL A 44 -6.40 13.09 12.44
C VAL A 44 -6.01 12.24 11.23
N ALA A 45 -6.50 12.55 10.01
CA ALA A 45 -6.08 11.92 8.78
C ALA A 45 -4.59 12.14 8.47
N LEU A 46 -3.97 13.20 9.02
CA LEU A 46 -2.52 13.42 8.91
C LEU A 46 -1.70 12.27 9.51
N THR A 47 -2.25 11.48 10.42
CA THR A 47 -1.58 10.27 10.93
C THR A 47 -1.33 9.24 9.82
N ILE A 48 -2.16 9.21 8.78
CA ILE A 48 -2.00 8.35 7.61
C ILE A 48 -1.15 9.06 6.55
N THR A 49 -1.43 10.34 6.29
CA THR A 49 -0.68 11.16 5.34
C THR A 49 0.81 11.20 5.69
N ALA A 50 1.14 11.44 6.96
CA ALA A 50 2.53 11.50 7.43
C ALA A 50 3.25 10.16 7.20
N THR A 51 2.59 9.04 7.49
CA THR A 51 3.15 7.70 7.24
C THR A 51 3.43 7.47 5.76
N THR A 52 2.46 7.74 4.90
CA THR A 52 2.59 7.44 3.47
C THR A 52 3.52 8.42 2.75
N PHE A 53 3.53 9.71 3.13
CA PHE A 53 4.48 10.68 2.56
C PHE A 53 5.92 10.41 3.01
N ALA A 54 6.14 10.08 4.28
CA ALA A 54 7.47 9.68 4.75
C ALA A 54 7.97 8.42 4.04
N CYS A 55 7.05 7.47 3.79
CA CYS A 55 7.31 6.26 3.01
C CYS A 55 7.71 6.60 1.56
N ALA A 56 6.96 7.47 0.89
CA ALA A 56 7.27 7.94 -0.47
C ALA A 56 8.64 8.64 -0.53
N ALA A 57 8.95 9.47 0.47
CA ALA A 57 10.21 10.20 0.53
C ALA A 57 11.41 9.28 0.80
N ALA A 58 11.25 8.25 1.64
CA ALA A 58 12.34 7.34 2.01
C ALA A 58 12.61 6.26 0.95
N ALA A 59 11.60 5.82 0.20
CA ALA A 59 11.69 4.70 -0.73
C ALA A 59 12.86 4.80 -1.75
N PRO A 60 13.18 5.96 -2.35
CA PRO A 60 14.30 6.06 -3.30
C PRO A 60 15.68 5.81 -2.70
N PHE A 61 15.84 6.01 -1.39
CA PHE A 61 17.15 5.94 -0.73
C PHE A 61 17.46 4.57 -0.16
N VAL A 62 16.45 3.80 0.16
CA VAL A 62 16.60 2.53 0.90
C VAL A 62 17.34 1.46 0.09
N GLY A 63 17.17 1.42 -1.22
CA GLY A 63 17.90 0.53 -2.11
C GLY A 63 19.42 0.67 -1.94
N SER A 64 19.93 1.91 -1.99
CA SER A 64 21.37 2.18 -1.85
C SER A 64 21.92 1.85 -0.46
N ILE A 65 21.11 1.94 0.59
CA ILE A 65 21.47 1.50 1.95
C ILE A 65 21.56 -0.03 1.97
N ALA A 66 20.56 -0.70 1.43
CA ALA A 66 20.51 -2.16 1.38
C ALA A 66 21.66 -2.75 0.54
N ASP A 67 22.08 -2.02 -0.49
CA ASP A 67 23.21 -2.35 -1.34
C ASP A 67 24.59 -2.24 -0.61
N ARG A 68 24.66 -1.54 0.49
CA ARG A 68 25.90 -1.38 1.29
C ARG A 68 25.95 -2.28 2.51
N VAL A 69 24.81 -2.47 3.16
CA VAL A 69 24.69 -3.14 4.47
C VAL A 69 24.32 -4.62 4.32
N GLY A 70 23.66 -4.97 3.21
CA GLY A 70 23.09 -6.29 2.94
C GLY A 70 21.59 -6.36 3.21
N ARG A 71 20.87 -7.03 2.30
CA ARG A 71 19.38 -7.06 2.26
C ARG A 71 18.76 -7.53 3.58
N LYS A 72 19.18 -8.70 4.07
CA LYS A 72 18.62 -9.26 5.32
C LYS A 72 18.82 -8.34 6.52
N ARG A 73 20.02 -7.73 6.66
CA ARG A 73 20.29 -6.82 7.78
C ARG A 73 19.35 -5.62 7.75
N VAL A 74 19.18 -5.01 6.57
CA VAL A 74 18.27 -3.85 6.42
C VAL A 74 16.84 -4.24 6.74
N ILE A 75 16.34 -5.38 6.23
CA ILE A 75 14.97 -5.86 6.51
C ILE A 75 14.76 -6.02 8.03
N VAL A 76 15.62 -6.77 8.70
CA VAL A 76 15.48 -7.05 10.14
C VAL A 76 15.59 -5.76 10.96
N THR A 77 16.59 -4.91 10.68
CA THR A 77 16.75 -3.64 11.37
C THR A 77 15.56 -2.72 11.16
N ALA A 78 15.00 -2.67 9.93
CA ALA A 78 13.82 -1.86 9.65
C ALA A 78 12.60 -2.35 10.46
N ILE A 79 12.35 -3.67 10.53
CA ILE A 79 11.24 -4.20 11.34
C ILE A 79 11.44 -3.87 12.83
N VAL A 80 12.65 -4.02 13.37
CA VAL A 80 12.96 -3.65 14.76
C VAL A 80 12.67 -2.16 15.00
N LEU A 81 13.18 -1.29 14.12
CA LEU A 81 13.01 0.15 14.27
C LEU A 81 11.53 0.56 14.10
N ILE A 82 10.77 -0.09 13.21
CA ILE A 82 9.32 0.10 13.11
C ILE A 82 8.66 -0.27 14.45
N GLY A 83 8.99 -1.42 15.02
CA GLY A 83 8.46 -1.84 16.33
C GLY A 83 8.78 -0.84 17.45
N LEU A 84 10.01 -0.32 17.50
CA LEU A 84 10.40 0.72 18.47
C LEU A 84 9.63 2.04 18.23
N ALA A 85 9.47 2.46 16.98
CA ALA A 85 8.68 3.64 16.64
C ALA A 85 7.17 3.43 16.96
N THR A 86 6.68 2.19 16.90
CA THR A 86 5.32 1.83 17.29
C THR A 86 5.13 1.97 18.79
N PHE A 87 6.10 1.57 19.62
CA PHE A 87 6.09 1.91 21.05
C PHE A 87 6.16 3.41 21.29
N GLY A 88 6.94 4.15 20.49
CA GLY A 88 6.95 5.60 20.52
C GLY A 88 5.56 6.19 20.27
N ALA A 89 4.82 5.67 19.28
CA ALA A 89 3.44 6.09 19.00
C ALA A 89 2.50 5.80 20.19
N ALA A 90 2.69 4.70 20.93
CA ALA A 90 1.94 4.40 22.14
C ALA A 90 2.16 5.43 23.25
N THR A 91 3.30 6.13 23.29
CA THR A 91 3.57 7.19 24.29
C THR A 91 2.97 8.55 23.92
N ALA A 92 2.38 8.68 22.73
CA ALA A 92 1.88 9.97 22.25
C ALA A 92 0.68 10.46 23.09
N ARG A 93 0.82 11.64 23.67
CA ARG A 93 -0.23 12.34 24.45
C ARG A 93 -0.89 13.48 23.67
N THR A 94 -0.36 13.80 22.49
CA THR A 94 -0.88 14.84 21.61
C THR A 94 -0.92 14.33 20.18
N LEU A 95 -1.85 14.87 19.38
CA LEU A 95 -1.96 14.52 17.97
C LEU A 95 -0.66 14.80 17.17
N PRO A 96 0.03 15.96 17.34
CA PRO A 96 1.31 16.18 16.67
C PRO A 96 2.39 15.14 17.02
N ALA A 97 2.48 14.72 18.28
CA ALA A 97 3.42 13.67 18.68
C ALA A 97 3.11 12.34 18.00
N LEU A 98 1.83 11.96 17.91
CA LEU A 98 1.40 10.79 17.18
C LEU A 98 1.77 10.89 15.69
N ILE A 99 1.50 12.04 15.04
CA ILE A 99 1.84 12.29 13.63
C ILE A 99 3.34 12.13 13.39
N VAL A 100 4.19 12.65 14.28
CA VAL A 100 5.66 12.51 14.18
C VAL A 100 6.07 11.03 14.22
N TRP A 101 5.57 10.27 15.19
CA TRP A 101 5.88 8.83 15.26
C TRP A 101 5.38 8.07 14.04
N ARG A 102 4.21 8.44 13.50
CA ARG A 102 3.67 7.88 12.26
C ARG A 102 4.56 8.19 11.06
N ALA A 103 5.14 9.40 10.99
CA ALA A 103 6.13 9.74 9.96
C ALA A 103 7.41 8.91 10.09
N VAL A 104 7.91 8.72 11.32
CA VAL A 104 9.09 7.86 11.57
C VAL A 104 8.83 6.43 11.13
N GLN A 105 7.69 5.83 11.50
CA GLN A 105 7.29 4.51 11.01
C GLN A 105 7.28 4.45 9.49
N GLY A 106 6.63 5.43 8.83
CA GLY A 106 6.56 5.52 7.37
C GLY A 106 7.93 5.57 6.69
N ALA A 107 8.88 6.34 7.24
CA ALA A 107 10.23 6.43 6.70
C ALA A 107 11.01 5.10 6.78
N LEU A 108 10.68 4.24 7.73
CA LEU A 108 11.34 2.94 7.94
C LEU A 108 10.75 1.82 7.09
N MET A 109 9.46 1.89 6.73
CA MET A 109 8.73 0.83 6.01
C MET A 109 9.35 0.43 4.67
N PRO A 110 9.89 1.33 3.84
CA PRO A 110 10.57 0.94 2.60
C PRO A 110 11.76 0.01 2.83
N GLY A 111 12.40 0.05 4.02
CA GLY A 111 13.45 -0.89 4.43
C GLY A 111 13.00 -2.34 4.47
N VAL A 112 11.69 -2.57 4.52
CA VAL A 112 11.10 -3.90 4.42
C VAL A 112 10.62 -4.15 3.00
N PHE A 113 9.60 -3.43 2.53
CA PHE A 113 8.89 -3.83 1.32
C PHE A 113 9.69 -3.65 0.02
N ALA A 114 10.54 -2.63 -0.10
CA ALA A 114 11.37 -2.46 -1.29
C ALA A 114 12.53 -3.46 -1.28
N VAL A 115 13.10 -3.75 -0.09
CA VAL A 115 14.27 -4.61 0.04
C VAL A 115 13.93 -6.09 -0.04
N VAL A 116 12.75 -6.51 0.46
CA VAL A 116 12.32 -7.92 0.39
C VAL A 116 12.15 -8.40 -1.04
N LEU A 117 11.61 -7.57 -1.94
CA LEU A 117 11.45 -7.95 -3.35
C LEU A 117 12.81 -8.15 -4.03
N ALA A 118 13.78 -7.27 -3.76
CA ALA A 118 15.15 -7.43 -4.24
C ALA A 118 15.81 -8.69 -3.63
N TYR A 119 15.63 -8.92 -2.33
CA TYR A 119 16.12 -10.14 -1.66
C TYR A 119 15.56 -11.41 -2.31
N ILE A 120 14.26 -11.44 -2.62
CA ILE A 120 13.63 -12.59 -3.29
C ILE A 120 14.26 -12.82 -4.68
N ALA A 121 14.46 -11.75 -5.45
CA ALA A 121 15.02 -11.84 -6.80
C ALA A 121 16.49 -12.36 -6.79
N GLU A 122 17.26 -12.03 -5.76
CA GLU A 122 18.67 -12.41 -5.64
C GLU A 122 18.86 -13.81 -5.03
N GLU A 123 18.08 -14.16 -3.98
CA GLU A 123 18.36 -15.35 -3.16
C GLU A 123 17.49 -16.57 -3.53
N PHE A 124 16.36 -16.36 -4.21
CA PHE A 124 15.48 -17.45 -4.59
C PHE A 124 15.64 -17.84 -6.06
N PRO A 125 15.77 -19.16 -6.37
CA PRO A 125 15.80 -19.62 -7.75
C PRO A 125 14.54 -19.19 -8.53
N ALA A 126 14.69 -18.92 -9.84
CA ALA A 126 13.60 -18.47 -10.70
C ALA A 126 12.34 -19.39 -10.63
N ALA A 127 12.55 -20.70 -10.50
CA ALA A 127 11.45 -21.67 -10.39
C ALA A 127 10.54 -21.49 -9.16
N VAL A 128 11.03 -20.87 -8.07
CA VAL A 128 10.27 -20.68 -6.83
C VAL A 128 10.07 -19.20 -6.48
N SER A 129 10.69 -18.27 -7.21
CA SER A 129 10.62 -16.83 -6.96
C SER A 129 9.18 -16.33 -6.99
N GLY A 130 8.34 -16.79 -7.92
CA GLY A 130 6.92 -16.43 -7.96
C GLY A 130 6.16 -16.82 -6.69
N ARG A 131 6.46 -18.00 -6.12
CA ARG A 131 5.85 -18.45 -4.84
C ARG A 131 6.36 -17.61 -3.67
N ALA A 132 7.63 -17.21 -3.68
CA ALA A 132 8.22 -16.33 -2.67
C ALA A 132 7.56 -14.94 -2.67
N VAL A 133 7.37 -14.35 -3.85
CA VAL A 133 6.63 -13.08 -4.00
C VAL A 133 5.18 -13.24 -3.55
N ALA A 134 4.50 -14.33 -3.92
CA ALA A 134 3.13 -14.59 -3.49
C ALA A 134 3.01 -14.69 -1.96
N ALA A 135 3.92 -15.39 -1.29
CA ALA A 135 3.96 -15.46 0.18
C ALA A 135 4.13 -14.07 0.81
N TYR A 136 5.06 -13.27 0.29
CA TYR A 136 5.27 -11.89 0.74
C TYR A 136 4.02 -11.02 0.56
N VAL A 137 3.39 -11.05 -0.63
CA VAL A 137 2.18 -10.26 -0.94
C VAL A 137 1.00 -10.70 -0.06
N THR A 138 0.84 -12.01 0.17
CA THR A 138 -0.16 -12.52 1.13
C THR A 138 0.07 -11.94 2.51
N GLY A 139 1.32 -11.89 2.97
CA GLY A 139 1.70 -11.23 4.22
C GLY A 139 1.32 -9.75 4.25
N ASN A 140 1.54 -9.00 3.16
CA ASN A 140 1.16 -7.59 3.07
C ASN A 140 -0.34 -7.38 3.27
N VAL A 141 -1.16 -8.15 2.53
CA VAL A 141 -2.63 -8.03 2.61
C VAL A 141 -3.13 -8.44 4.00
N PHE A 142 -2.62 -9.57 4.51
CA PHE A 142 -2.97 -10.04 5.85
C PHE A 142 -2.57 -9.02 6.92
N GLY A 143 -1.33 -8.52 6.91
CA GLY A 143 -0.84 -7.51 7.85
C GLY A 143 -1.65 -6.23 7.79
N GLY A 144 -1.97 -5.76 6.59
CA GLY A 144 -2.79 -4.58 6.40
C GLY A 144 -4.22 -4.70 6.95
N TRP A 145 -4.84 -5.86 6.81
CA TRP A 145 -6.13 -6.16 7.43
C TRP A 145 -5.99 -6.35 8.93
N PHE A 146 -5.09 -7.25 9.35
CA PHE A 146 -4.94 -7.67 10.73
C PHE A 146 -4.56 -6.51 11.65
N GLY A 147 -3.69 -5.58 11.18
CA GLY A 147 -3.31 -4.40 11.93
C GLY A 147 -4.52 -3.51 12.26
N ARG A 148 -5.39 -3.25 11.30
CA ARG A 148 -6.63 -2.48 11.53
C ARG A 148 -7.59 -3.19 12.46
N TYR A 149 -7.82 -4.49 12.22
CA TYR A 149 -8.69 -5.30 13.06
C TYR A 149 -8.18 -5.36 14.51
N LEU A 150 -6.90 -5.68 14.70
CA LEU A 150 -6.28 -5.78 16.02
C LEU A 150 -6.31 -4.46 16.78
N THR A 151 -6.01 -3.36 16.09
CA THR A 151 -6.07 -2.02 16.68
C THR A 151 -7.48 -1.69 17.15
N ALA A 152 -8.50 -1.97 16.33
CA ALA A 152 -9.89 -1.75 16.70
C ALA A 152 -10.32 -2.69 17.85
N PHE A 153 -9.88 -3.94 17.84
CA PHE A 153 -10.19 -4.93 18.86
C PHE A 153 -9.63 -4.55 20.23
N VAL A 154 -8.38 -4.07 20.26
CA VAL A 154 -7.73 -3.64 21.50
C VAL A 154 -8.38 -2.35 22.00
N ALA A 155 -8.52 -1.33 21.14
CA ALA A 155 -9.08 -0.04 21.51
C ALA A 155 -10.57 -0.12 21.97
N ALA A 156 -11.31 -1.14 21.54
CA ALA A 156 -12.67 -1.36 22.04
C ALA A 156 -12.73 -1.81 23.51
N ARG A 157 -11.60 -2.18 24.13
CA ARG A 157 -11.54 -2.74 25.51
C ARG A 157 -10.54 -2.04 26.41
N TRP A 158 -9.50 -1.47 25.85
CA TRP A 158 -8.38 -0.83 26.53
C TRP A 158 -8.05 0.51 25.86
N PRO A 159 -7.24 1.39 26.49
CA PRO A 159 -6.79 2.60 25.84
C PRO A 159 -6.18 2.33 24.47
N TRP A 160 -6.44 3.18 23.49
CA TRP A 160 -5.96 3.02 22.12
C TRP A 160 -4.43 2.84 22.02
N GLN A 161 -3.68 3.41 23.00
CA GLN A 161 -2.22 3.27 23.08
C GLN A 161 -1.79 1.81 23.21
N ASP A 162 -2.58 0.98 23.92
CA ASP A 162 -2.27 -0.43 24.15
C ASP A 162 -2.27 -1.21 22.82
N ALA A 163 -3.06 -0.77 21.83
CA ALA A 163 -3.02 -1.34 20.50
C ALA A 163 -1.63 -1.17 19.86
N PHE A 164 -1.01 -0.01 20.01
CA PHE A 164 0.35 0.23 19.51
C PHE A 164 1.41 -0.55 20.30
N VAL A 165 1.20 -0.77 21.60
CA VAL A 165 2.07 -1.66 22.39
C VAL A 165 2.01 -3.07 21.83
N VAL A 166 0.82 -3.62 21.58
CA VAL A 166 0.64 -4.97 21.02
C VAL A 166 1.27 -5.06 19.63
N LEU A 167 1.04 -4.07 18.75
CA LEU A 167 1.64 -4.03 17.42
C LEU A 167 3.18 -3.98 17.50
N GLY A 168 3.75 -3.19 18.41
CA GLY A 168 5.19 -3.10 18.64
C GLY A 168 5.80 -4.44 19.06
N VAL A 169 5.13 -5.17 19.98
CA VAL A 169 5.54 -6.52 20.39
C VAL A 169 5.51 -7.48 19.21
N LEU A 170 4.45 -7.45 18.39
CA LEU A 170 4.32 -8.30 17.21
C LEU A 170 5.42 -8.02 16.18
N ASN A 171 5.78 -6.75 15.99
CA ASN A 171 6.90 -6.38 15.10
C ASN A 171 8.23 -6.92 15.62
N LEU A 172 8.53 -6.79 16.93
CA LEU A 172 9.77 -7.33 17.48
C LEU A 172 9.80 -8.86 17.39
N ALA A 173 8.70 -9.53 17.66
CA ALA A 173 8.57 -10.98 17.48
C ALA A 173 8.78 -11.38 16.00
N GLY A 174 8.17 -10.61 15.08
CA GLY A 174 8.36 -10.76 13.63
C GLY A 174 9.80 -10.56 13.22
N ALA A 175 10.48 -9.54 13.74
CA ALA A 175 11.89 -9.27 13.49
C ALA A 175 12.79 -10.43 13.95
N ALA A 176 12.54 -10.96 15.15
CA ALA A 176 13.26 -12.12 15.68
C ALA A 176 13.07 -13.36 14.80
N PHE A 177 11.82 -13.64 14.40
CA PHE A 177 11.51 -14.76 13.52
C PHE A 177 12.14 -14.60 12.14
N VAL A 178 12.01 -13.43 11.52
CA VAL A 178 12.63 -13.12 10.21
C VAL A 178 14.15 -13.21 10.30
N GLY A 179 14.74 -12.68 11.36
CA GLY A 179 16.18 -12.77 11.63
C GLY A 179 16.68 -14.21 11.72
N TYR A 180 15.87 -15.08 12.32
CA TYR A 180 16.18 -16.51 12.41
C TYR A 180 15.97 -17.25 11.08
N ALA A 181 14.82 -17.05 10.44
CA ALA A 181 14.35 -17.90 9.35
C ALA A 181 14.85 -17.51 7.96
N LEU A 182 15.18 -16.22 7.71
CA LEU A 182 15.76 -15.81 6.44
C LEU A 182 17.26 -16.11 6.38
N PRO A 183 17.77 -16.73 5.31
CA PRO A 183 19.21 -16.86 5.05
C PRO A 183 19.92 -15.50 4.94
N SER A 184 21.21 -15.47 5.19
CA SER A 184 22.04 -14.30 4.91
C SER A 184 22.10 -14.04 3.41
N SER A 185 22.17 -12.77 3.00
CA SER A 185 22.33 -12.38 1.60
C SER A 185 23.71 -12.80 1.11
N LEU A 186 23.80 -13.81 0.26
CA LEU A 186 25.04 -14.38 -0.26
C LEU A 186 25.34 -13.96 -1.70
N ARG A 187 24.31 -13.57 -2.47
CA ARG A 187 24.39 -13.25 -3.91
C ARG A 187 24.23 -11.76 -4.19
N PHE A 188 24.74 -10.97 -3.30
CA PHE A 188 24.61 -9.54 -3.36
C PHE A 188 25.46 -8.94 -4.50
N GLU A 189 24.80 -8.30 -5.49
CA GLU A 189 25.45 -7.50 -6.53
C GLU A 189 25.18 -6.01 -6.27
N ARG A 190 26.22 -5.19 -6.33
CA ARG A 190 26.08 -3.73 -6.20
C ARG A 190 25.24 -3.19 -7.35
N SER A 191 24.15 -2.50 -7.01
CA SER A 191 23.27 -1.84 -7.96
C SER A 191 23.95 -0.64 -8.67
N ALA A 192 23.34 -0.20 -9.79
CA ALA A 192 23.78 0.91 -10.61
C ALA A 192 24.01 2.21 -9.81
N SER A 193 24.84 3.11 -10.35
CA SER A 193 25.18 4.38 -9.69
C SER A 193 23.92 5.26 -9.49
N VAL A 194 23.89 6.03 -8.40
CA VAL A 194 22.81 7.00 -8.09
C VAL A 194 22.60 8.01 -9.23
N GLY A 195 23.68 8.35 -9.97
CA GLY A 195 23.62 9.24 -11.12
C GLY A 195 22.81 8.68 -12.30
N ASP A 196 22.92 7.37 -12.53
CA ASP A 196 22.18 6.70 -13.61
C ASP A 196 20.70 6.58 -13.26
N ALA A 197 20.36 6.31 -12.00
CA ALA A 197 18.99 6.30 -11.52
C ALA A 197 18.31 7.67 -11.68
N ARG A 198 18.99 8.77 -11.36
CA ARG A 198 18.46 10.13 -11.52
C ARG A 198 18.19 10.47 -12.99
N ARG A 199 19.10 10.10 -13.91
CA ARG A 199 18.89 10.30 -15.35
C ARG A 199 17.72 9.47 -15.87
N ALA A 200 17.59 8.21 -15.44
CA ALA A 200 16.48 7.34 -15.80
C ALA A 200 15.13 7.90 -15.33
N ILE A 201 15.03 8.38 -14.08
CA ILE A 201 13.80 9.01 -13.55
C ILE A 201 13.42 10.23 -14.40
N GLY A 202 14.39 11.09 -14.77
CA GLY A 202 14.13 12.23 -15.65
C GLY A 202 13.59 11.84 -17.02
N GLY A 203 14.01 10.70 -17.57
CA GLY A 203 13.47 10.12 -18.81
C GLY A 203 12.03 9.60 -18.61
N PHE A 204 11.77 8.88 -17.52
CA PHE A 204 10.45 8.34 -17.21
C PHE A 204 9.39 9.43 -17.00
N LEU A 205 9.75 10.55 -16.39
CA LEU A 205 8.83 11.68 -16.17
C LEU A 205 8.51 12.45 -17.45
N ARG A 206 9.26 12.23 -18.54
CA ARG A 206 8.99 12.81 -19.87
C ARG A 206 8.17 11.89 -20.76
N ASP A 207 8.05 10.62 -20.42
CA ASP A 207 7.24 9.66 -21.17
C ASP A 207 5.78 9.70 -20.70
N PRO A 208 4.83 10.14 -21.54
CA PRO A 208 3.42 10.24 -21.16
C PRO A 208 2.79 8.90 -20.74
N GLN A 209 3.25 7.78 -21.30
CA GLN A 209 2.73 6.45 -20.95
C GLN A 209 3.19 6.04 -19.54
N VAL A 210 4.45 6.29 -19.24
CA VAL A 210 5.01 6.02 -17.90
C VAL A 210 4.37 6.94 -16.87
N LEU A 211 4.23 8.23 -17.18
CA LEU A 211 3.62 9.20 -16.27
C LEU A 211 2.14 8.89 -16.01
N ALA A 212 1.35 8.52 -17.03
CA ALA A 212 -0.03 8.05 -16.84
C ALA A 212 -0.09 6.79 -15.97
N THR A 213 0.90 5.89 -16.10
CA THR A 213 0.98 4.67 -15.29
C THR A 213 1.34 4.98 -13.84
N TYR A 214 2.21 5.95 -13.59
CA TYR A 214 2.51 6.46 -12.25
C TYR A 214 1.30 7.14 -11.62
N GLY A 215 0.57 7.96 -12.38
CA GLY A 215 -0.69 8.58 -11.95
C GLY A 215 -1.75 7.53 -11.60
N MET A 216 -1.84 6.45 -12.39
CA MET A 216 -2.73 5.32 -12.06
C MET A 216 -2.32 4.66 -10.74
N GLY A 217 -1.04 4.42 -10.51
CA GLY A 217 -0.54 3.91 -9.21
C GLY A 217 -0.92 4.80 -8.04
N GLY A 218 -0.75 6.13 -8.19
CA GLY A 218 -1.18 7.11 -7.20
C GLY A 218 -2.69 7.06 -6.94
N THR A 219 -3.50 6.95 -8.00
CA THR A 219 -4.96 6.87 -7.89
C THR A 219 -5.43 5.61 -7.18
N VAL A 220 -4.74 4.49 -7.37
CA VAL A 220 -5.03 3.24 -6.65
C VAL A 220 -4.98 3.47 -5.14
N LEU A 221 -3.87 3.99 -4.62
CA LEU A 221 -3.75 4.18 -3.18
C LEU A 221 -4.53 5.40 -2.69
N PHE A 222 -4.69 6.44 -3.52
CA PHE A 222 -5.61 7.56 -3.23
C PHE A 222 -7.01 7.05 -2.94
N THR A 223 -7.55 6.20 -3.82
CA THR A 223 -8.91 5.64 -3.68
C THR A 223 -9.06 4.85 -2.38
N LEU A 224 -8.12 3.93 -2.12
CA LEU A 224 -8.15 3.12 -0.89
C LEU A 224 -8.02 3.99 0.36
N ALA A 225 -7.06 4.91 0.38
CA ALA A 225 -6.86 5.79 1.53
C ALA A 225 -8.06 6.70 1.77
N ALA A 226 -8.61 7.32 0.71
CA ALA A 226 -9.76 8.20 0.79
C ALA A 226 -11.01 7.46 1.28
N ALA A 227 -11.39 6.38 0.61
CA ALA A 227 -12.59 5.64 0.96
C ALA A 227 -12.52 5.09 2.39
N PHE A 228 -11.42 4.41 2.74
CA PHE A 228 -11.30 3.77 4.04
C PHE A 228 -10.97 4.72 5.19
N THR A 229 -10.49 5.93 4.92
CA THR A 229 -10.36 6.98 5.94
C THR A 229 -11.69 7.63 6.25
N TYR A 230 -12.44 8.04 5.23
CA TYR A 230 -13.66 8.83 5.44
C TYR A 230 -14.90 7.98 5.72
N VAL A 231 -14.94 6.72 5.25
CA VAL A 231 -16.02 5.81 5.64
C VAL A 231 -16.04 5.53 7.15
N THR A 232 -14.89 5.61 7.85
CA THR A 232 -14.86 5.43 9.31
C THR A 232 -15.65 6.53 10.03
N PHE A 233 -15.51 7.79 9.58
CA PHE A 233 -16.29 8.91 10.12
C PHE A 233 -17.77 8.79 9.75
N TYR A 234 -18.08 8.34 8.53
CA TYR A 234 -19.45 8.14 8.07
C TYR A 234 -20.17 7.08 8.90
N LEU A 235 -19.51 5.96 9.15
CA LEU A 235 -20.09 4.86 9.92
C LEU A 235 -20.11 5.11 11.44
N ALA A 236 -19.24 5.98 11.96
CA ALA A 236 -19.25 6.38 13.37
C ALA A 236 -20.32 7.43 13.70
N ALA A 237 -20.88 8.12 12.69
CA ALA A 237 -21.90 9.13 12.83
C ALA A 237 -23.32 8.55 12.70
N PRO A 238 -24.39 9.28 13.18
CA PRO A 238 -25.76 8.92 12.86
C PRO A 238 -25.99 8.80 11.35
N PRO A 239 -26.84 7.87 10.89
CA PRO A 239 -27.71 6.97 11.68
C PRO A 239 -27.04 5.65 12.11
N PHE A 240 -25.75 5.41 11.81
CA PHE A 240 -25.12 4.10 12.02
C PHE A 240 -24.53 3.93 13.42
N GLU A 241 -23.82 4.93 13.91
CA GLU A 241 -23.16 4.96 15.25
C GLU A 241 -22.36 3.69 15.57
N LEU A 242 -21.64 3.17 14.57
CA LEU A 242 -20.87 1.95 14.73
C LEU A 242 -19.72 2.13 15.72
N SER A 243 -19.53 1.13 16.59
CA SER A 243 -18.39 1.06 17.51
C SER A 243 -17.06 0.92 16.75
N THR A 244 -15.95 1.28 17.41
CA THR A 244 -14.59 1.13 16.89
C THR A 244 -14.32 -0.30 16.38
N LEU A 245 -14.79 -1.33 17.10
CA LEU A 245 -14.65 -2.72 16.69
C LEU A 245 -15.47 -3.04 15.42
N ALA A 246 -16.71 -2.55 15.35
CA ALA A 246 -17.54 -2.76 14.16
C ALA A 246 -16.92 -2.09 12.92
N ILE A 247 -16.36 -0.89 13.07
CA ILE A 247 -15.60 -0.20 12.01
C ILE A 247 -14.36 -1.01 11.65
N GLY A 248 -13.63 -1.57 12.63
CA GLY A 248 -12.50 -2.46 12.39
C GLY A 248 -12.85 -3.69 11.55
N ASN A 249 -14.03 -4.26 11.78
CA ASN A 249 -14.53 -5.41 11.00
C ASN A 249 -14.82 -5.04 9.53
N VAL A 250 -15.18 -3.81 9.21
CA VAL A 250 -15.40 -3.37 7.82
C VAL A 250 -14.15 -3.58 6.98
N PHE A 251 -12.95 -3.45 7.55
CA PHE A 251 -11.71 -3.66 6.82
C PHE A 251 -11.47 -5.11 6.37
N THR A 252 -12.29 -6.07 6.83
CA THR A 252 -12.23 -7.48 6.35
C THR A 252 -12.45 -7.57 4.83
N VAL A 253 -13.11 -6.58 4.23
CA VAL A 253 -13.28 -6.49 2.78
C VAL A 253 -11.94 -6.45 2.01
N TYR A 254 -10.84 -6.04 2.65
CA TYR A 254 -9.51 -6.11 2.06
C TYR A 254 -9.06 -7.52 1.68
N LEU A 255 -9.54 -8.53 2.40
CA LEU A 255 -9.20 -9.92 2.12
C LEU A 255 -9.72 -10.40 0.76
N PHE A 256 -10.77 -9.78 0.23
CA PHE A 256 -11.23 -10.05 -1.14
C PHE A 256 -10.18 -9.73 -2.20
N GLY A 257 -9.24 -8.82 -1.90
CA GLY A 257 -8.09 -8.54 -2.75
C GLY A 257 -7.21 -9.75 -3.04
N LEU A 258 -7.10 -10.71 -2.11
CA LEU A 258 -6.37 -11.96 -2.30
C LEU A 258 -6.99 -12.85 -3.41
N ILE A 259 -8.28 -12.73 -3.59
CA ILE A 259 -9.03 -13.48 -4.63
C ILE A 259 -9.12 -12.64 -5.91
N ALA A 260 -9.42 -11.36 -5.79
CA ALA A 260 -9.63 -10.45 -6.93
C ALA A 260 -8.36 -10.26 -7.77
N THR A 261 -7.18 -10.19 -7.14
CA THR A 261 -5.92 -9.97 -7.86
C THR A 261 -5.58 -11.10 -8.84
N PRO A 262 -5.57 -12.39 -8.45
CA PRO A 262 -5.31 -13.48 -9.40
C PRO A 262 -6.40 -13.62 -10.48
N LEU A 263 -7.67 -13.38 -10.14
CA LEU A 263 -8.76 -13.38 -11.13
C LEU A 263 -8.59 -12.22 -12.12
N GLY A 264 -8.23 -11.05 -11.63
CA GLY A 264 -7.91 -9.88 -12.45
C GLY A 264 -6.75 -10.14 -13.41
N GLY A 265 -5.74 -10.91 -13.00
CA GLY A 265 -4.66 -11.36 -13.88
C GLY A 265 -5.17 -12.08 -15.13
N ARG A 266 -6.11 -13.02 -14.98
CA ARG A 266 -6.75 -13.72 -16.11
C ARG A 266 -7.53 -12.78 -17.04
N VAL A 267 -8.15 -11.74 -16.47
CA VAL A 267 -8.86 -10.73 -17.26
C VAL A 267 -7.86 -9.85 -18.02
N ILE A 268 -6.74 -9.48 -17.39
CA ILE A 268 -5.64 -8.74 -18.02
C ILE A 268 -5.06 -9.52 -19.21
N ASP A 269 -4.87 -10.82 -19.06
CA ASP A 269 -4.34 -11.68 -20.13
C ASP A 269 -5.29 -11.74 -21.35
N ARG A 270 -6.61 -11.73 -21.11
CA ARG A 270 -7.63 -11.81 -22.17
C ARG A 270 -7.93 -10.47 -22.82
N LEU A 271 -8.10 -9.40 -22.03
CA LEU A 271 -8.59 -8.10 -22.51
C LEU A 271 -7.47 -7.05 -22.65
N GLY A 272 -6.29 -7.34 -22.10
CA GLY A 272 -5.17 -6.40 -22.02
C GLY A 272 -5.33 -5.37 -20.89
N ASN A 273 -4.21 -4.74 -20.52
CA ASN A 273 -4.15 -3.84 -19.37
C ASN A 273 -5.11 -2.65 -19.49
N ARG A 274 -5.18 -1.98 -20.65
CA ARG A 274 -6.00 -0.77 -20.84
C ARG A 274 -7.49 -1.05 -20.61
N ARG A 275 -8.06 -2.06 -21.26
CA ARG A 275 -9.48 -2.41 -21.14
C ARG A 275 -9.82 -2.86 -19.73
N THR A 276 -8.98 -3.72 -19.15
CA THR A 276 -9.17 -4.21 -17.78
C THR A 276 -9.18 -3.07 -16.77
N THR A 277 -8.26 -2.10 -16.88
CA THR A 277 -8.23 -0.94 -15.98
C THR A 277 -9.49 -0.09 -16.11
N LEU A 278 -9.98 0.18 -17.31
CA LEU A 278 -11.20 0.95 -17.51
C LEU A 278 -12.45 0.25 -16.94
N ILE A 279 -12.56 -1.06 -17.14
CA ILE A 279 -13.63 -1.87 -16.54
C ILE A 279 -13.52 -1.81 -15.01
N ALA A 280 -12.32 -1.97 -14.46
CA ALA A 280 -12.10 -1.92 -13.03
C ALA A 280 -12.44 -0.54 -12.43
N ILE A 281 -12.16 0.57 -13.12
CA ILE A 281 -12.61 1.91 -12.73
C ILE A 281 -14.14 1.96 -12.66
N GLY A 282 -14.84 1.48 -13.69
CA GLY A 282 -16.30 1.44 -13.70
C GLY A 282 -16.88 0.62 -12.55
N VAL A 283 -16.33 -0.59 -12.31
CA VAL A 283 -16.73 -1.46 -11.20
C VAL A 283 -16.45 -0.80 -9.85
N SER A 284 -15.28 -0.16 -9.69
CA SER A 284 -14.93 0.58 -8.47
C SER A 284 -15.89 1.74 -8.22
N ALA A 285 -16.22 2.51 -9.26
CA ALA A 285 -17.19 3.62 -9.18
C ALA A 285 -18.58 3.12 -8.78
N CYS A 286 -19.07 2.03 -9.36
CA CYS A 286 -20.33 1.41 -8.97
C CYS A 286 -20.32 0.97 -7.49
N GLY A 287 -19.22 0.35 -7.04
CA GLY A 287 -19.03 -0.01 -5.63
C GLY A 287 -19.08 1.21 -4.70
N LEU A 288 -18.40 2.31 -5.06
CA LEU A 288 -18.43 3.57 -4.31
C LEU A 288 -19.82 4.19 -4.28
N LEU A 289 -20.52 4.24 -5.42
CA LEU A 289 -21.87 4.78 -5.50
C LEU A 289 -22.87 3.96 -4.68
N ALA A 290 -22.72 2.64 -4.62
CA ALA A 290 -23.53 1.79 -3.75
C ALA A 290 -23.38 2.15 -2.27
N THR A 291 -22.22 2.67 -1.82
CA THR A 291 -22.03 3.12 -0.44
C THR A 291 -22.84 4.35 -0.05
N LEU A 292 -23.49 5.02 -1.00
CA LEU A 292 -24.39 6.14 -0.74
C LEU A 292 -25.76 5.69 -0.21
N ILE A 293 -26.10 4.40 -0.37
CA ILE A 293 -27.32 3.82 0.18
C ILE A 293 -27.08 3.63 1.69
N PRO A 294 -27.91 4.22 2.58
CA PRO A 294 -27.68 4.23 4.02
C PRO A 294 -28.03 2.87 4.67
N ASN A 295 -27.34 1.81 4.25
CA ASN A 295 -27.44 0.47 4.79
C ASN A 295 -26.04 -0.12 4.96
N VAL A 296 -25.69 -0.52 6.18
CA VAL A 296 -24.33 -1.01 6.51
C VAL A 296 -23.93 -2.20 5.63
N GLY A 297 -24.83 -3.14 5.36
CA GLY A 297 -24.55 -4.30 4.50
C GLY A 297 -24.21 -3.88 3.06
N ILE A 298 -24.95 -2.93 2.51
CA ILE A 298 -24.72 -2.39 1.16
C ILE A 298 -23.41 -1.59 1.12
N ILE A 299 -23.12 -0.81 2.16
CA ILE A 299 -21.85 -0.06 2.28
C ILE A 299 -20.66 -1.03 2.29
N VAL A 300 -20.73 -2.07 3.11
CA VAL A 300 -19.66 -3.10 3.18
C VAL A 300 -19.50 -3.83 1.85
N ALA A 301 -20.59 -4.23 1.21
CA ALA A 301 -20.57 -4.85 -0.12
C ALA A 301 -19.98 -3.90 -1.18
N GLY A 302 -20.37 -2.62 -1.17
CA GLY A 302 -19.84 -1.60 -2.05
C GLY A 302 -18.32 -1.41 -1.87
N LEU A 303 -17.85 -1.36 -0.63
CA LEU A 303 -16.41 -1.29 -0.32
C LEU A 303 -15.65 -2.55 -0.75
N ALA A 304 -16.27 -3.74 -0.64
CA ALA A 304 -15.68 -4.98 -1.12
C ALA A 304 -15.52 -4.98 -2.65
N VAL A 305 -16.52 -4.53 -3.38
CA VAL A 305 -16.49 -4.39 -4.85
C VAL A 305 -15.45 -3.35 -5.24
N MET A 306 -15.48 -2.17 -4.63
CA MET A 306 -14.53 -1.09 -4.88
C MET A 306 -13.09 -1.55 -4.65
N SER A 307 -12.78 -2.09 -3.47
CA SER A 307 -11.41 -2.50 -3.13
C SER A 307 -10.91 -3.63 -4.04
N SER A 308 -11.75 -4.61 -4.37
CA SER A 308 -11.43 -5.68 -5.31
C SER A 308 -11.07 -5.13 -6.69
N ALA A 309 -11.84 -4.20 -7.21
CA ALA A 309 -11.58 -3.54 -8.49
C ALA A 309 -10.27 -2.71 -8.45
N VAL A 310 -10.01 -2.02 -7.34
CA VAL A 310 -8.78 -1.23 -7.15
C VAL A 310 -7.53 -2.13 -7.11
N PHE A 311 -7.59 -3.32 -6.53
CA PHE A 311 -6.49 -4.28 -6.59
C PHE A 311 -6.24 -4.79 -8.02
N VAL A 312 -7.29 -4.97 -8.82
CA VAL A 312 -7.15 -5.29 -10.25
C VAL A 312 -6.51 -4.13 -11.03
N MET A 313 -6.90 -2.87 -10.73
CA MET A 313 -6.26 -1.69 -11.30
C MET A 313 -4.78 -1.63 -10.97
N GLN A 314 -4.39 -1.95 -9.73
CA GLN A 314 -3.00 -2.00 -9.29
C GLN A 314 -2.21 -3.05 -10.08
N ALA A 315 -2.69 -4.28 -10.16
CA ALA A 315 -2.06 -5.35 -10.91
C ALA A 315 -1.91 -4.99 -12.40
N SER A 316 -2.94 -4.38 -12.98
CA SER A 316 -2.95 -3.96 -14.38
C SER A 316 -1.93 -2.85 -14.66
N SER A 317 -1.86 -1.81 -13.81
CA SER A 317 -0.91 -0.71 -14.00
C SER A 317 0.54 -1.15 -13.82
N GLN A 318 0.83 -1.99 -12.83
CA GLN A 318 2.17 -2.57 -12.66
C GLN A 318 2.56 -3.48 -13.82
N GLY A 319 1.64 -4.32 -14.29
CA GLY A 319 1.84 -5.17 -15.46
C GLY A 319 2.08 -4.36 -16.74
N TYR A 320 1.39 -3.22 -16.90
CA TYR A 320 1.61 -2.32 -18.04
C TYR A 320 2.98 -1.64 -17.97
N LEU A 321 3.39 -1.16 -16.79
CA LEU A 321 4.74 -0.60 -16.59
C LEU A 321 5.83 -1.59 -17.02
N GLY A 322 5.70 -2.86 -16.64
CA GLY A 322 6.65 -3.91 -17.02
C GLY A 322 6.73 -4.17 -18.53
N LYS A 323 5.66 -3.82 -19.28
CA LYS A 323 5.60 -3.97 -20.75
C LYS A 323 6.19 -2.80 -21.51
N ILE A 324 6.18 -1.59 -20.94
CA ILE A 324 6.66 -0.37 -21.61
C ILE A 324 8.09 0.01 -21.21
N VAL A 325 8.56 -0.45 -20.06
CA VAL A 325 9.91 -0.16 -19.56
C VAL A 325 10.80 -1.39 -19.70
N HIS A 326 11.82 -1.30 -20.56
CA HIS A 326 12.77 -2.38 -20.83
C HIS A 326 14.10 -2.19 -20.11
N ALA A 327 14.56 -0.94 -19.94
CA ALA A 327 15.78 -0.58 -19.23
C ALA A 327 15.47 0.03 -17.85
N ASN A 328 16.35 -0.15 -16.88
CA ASN A 328 16.20 0.42 -15.52
C ASN A 328 14.85 0.08 -14.83
N ARG A 329 14.38 -1.16 -15.01
CA ARG A 329 13.07 -1.62 -14.50
C ARG A 329 12.92 -1.44 -12.99
N SER A 330 13.97 -1.66 -12.22
CA SER A 330 13.97 -1.46 -10.76
C SER A 330 13.75 0.01 -10.38
N THR A 331 14.40 0.93 -11.10
CA THR A 331 14.21 2.39 -10.91
C THR A 331 12.79 2.82 -11.28
N ALA A 332 12.24 2.28 -12.38
CA ALA A 332 10.86 2.57 -12.79
C ALA A 332 9.85 2.06 -11.77
N ALA A 333 10.04 0.87 -11.21
CA ALA A 333 9.20 0.32 -10.15
C ALA A 333 9.31 1.14 -8.86
N ALA A 334 10.51 1.57 -8.46
CA ALA A 334 10.69 2.43 -7.29
C ALA A 334 9.97 3.78 -7.46
N ALA A 335 10.08 4.41 -8.64
CA ALA A 335 9.35 5.62 -8.95
C ALA A 335 7.82 5.40 -8.92
N TYR A 336 7.32 4.27 -9.46
CA TYR A 336 5.90 3.90 -9.36
C TYR A 336 5.42 3.86 -7.90
N PHE A 337 6.17 3.23 -7.01
CA PHE A 337 5.81 3.17 -5.60
C PHE A 337 5.90 4.52 -4.89
N THR A 338 6.81 5.41 -5.32
CA THR A 338 6.83 6.79 -4.83
C THR A 338 5.50 7.50 -5.15
N PHE A 339 5.03 7.45 -6.40
CA PHE A 339 3.74 8.03 -6.79
C PHE A 339 2.57 7.33 -6.11
N TYR A 340 2.63 6.01 -5.94
CA TYR A 340 1.63 5.22 -5.22
C TYR A 340 1.43 5.73 -3.79
N TYR A 341 2.51 5.90 -3.01
CA TYR A 341 2.43 6.37 -1.64
C TYR A 341 2.11 7.87 -1.53
N LEU A 342 2.56 8.70 -2.48
CA LEU A 342 2.11 10.08 -2.59
C LEU A 342 0.59 10.15 -2.79
N GLY A 343 0.06 9.32 -3.67
CA GLY A 343 -1.38 9.19 -3.87
C GLY A 343 -2.11 8.80 -2.59
N GLY A 344 -1.57 7.87 -1.81
CA GLY A 344 -2.14 7.47 -0.53
C GLY A 344 -2.21 8.60 0.49
N GLY A 345 -1.15 9.39 0.60
CA GLY A 345 -1.11 10.55 1.49
C GLY A 345 -2.10 11.65 1.07
N LEU A 346 -2.17 11.94 -0.24
CA LEU A 346 -3.16 12.86 -0.79
C LEU A 346 -4.59 12.32 -0.57
N GLY A 347 -4.80 11.00 -0.72
CA GLY A 347 -6.08 10.35 -0.49
C GLY A 347 -6.56 10.42 0.96
N ALA A 348 -5.66 10.54 1.91
CA ALA A 348 -6.05 10.74 3.31
C ALA A 348 -6.44 12.19 3.62
N VAL A 349 -5.76 13.19 3.03
CA VAL A 349 -5.96 14.61 3.40
C VAL A 349 -6.85 15.39 2.43
N VAL A 350 -6.74 15.19 1.12
CA VAL A 350 -7.49 15.98 0.12
C VAL A 350 -9.01 15.82 0.26
N PRO A 351 -9.55 14.61 0.52
CA PRO A 351 -10.98 14.44 0.69
C PRO A 351 -11.58 15.17 1.89
N ALA A 352 -10.76 15.68 2.84
CA ALA A 352 -11.26 16.53 3.93
C ALA A 352 -12.02 17.77 3.42
N LEU A 353 -11.60 18.32 2.27
CA LEU A 353 -12.27 19.46 1.65
C LEU A 353 -13.67 19.07 1.17
N ALA A 354 -13.79 17.94 0.49
CA ALA A 354 -15.07 17.40 0.04
C ALA A 354 -15.95 16.97 1.22
N TRP A 355 -15.36 16.36 2.24
CA TRP A 355 -16.05 15.97 3.47
C TRP A 355 -16.67 17.18 4.18
N LYS A 356 -15.92 18.27 4.31
CA LYS A 356 -16.43 19.52 4.93
C LYS A 356 -17.57 20.13 4.14
N SER A 357 -17.60 20.01 2.82
CA SER A 357 -18.63 20.62 1.96
C SER A 357 -19.91 19.81 1.84
N GLY A 358 -19.84 18.47 1.89
CA GLY A 358 -21.00 17.59 1.65
C GLY A 358 -20.86 16.17 2.19
N GLY A 359 -19.99 15.95 3.18
CA GLY A 359 -19.86 14.66 3.87
C GLY A 359 -19.45 13.52 2.95
N TRP A 360 -19.99 12.32 3.21
CA TRP A 360 -19.71 11.12 2.45
C TRP A 360 -20.04 11.22 0.96
N PRO A 361 -21.19 11.74 0.54
CA PRO A 361 -21.52 11.89 -0.89
C PRO A 361 -20.50 12.73 -1.67
N ALA A 362 -20.07 13.85 -1.14
CA ALA A 362 -19.06 14.69 -1.77
C ALA A 362 -17.68 14.00 -1.82
N THR A 363 -17.35 13.24 -0.80
CA THR A 363 -16.13 12.42 -0.76
C THR A 363 -16.15 11.34 -1.85
N VAL A 364 -17.26 10.62 -2.01
CA VAL A 364 -17.45 9.63 -3.08
C VAL A 364 -17.33 10.28 -4.45
N ALA A 365 -17.98 11.44 -4.66
CA ALA A 365 -17.91 12.17 -5.92
C ALA A 365 -16.45 12.56 -6.27
N LEU A 366 -15.69 13.05 -5.29
CA LEU A 366 -14.27 13.36 -5.47
C LEU A 366 -13.46 12.12 -5.87
N ILE A 367 -13.63 11.00 -5.17
CA ILE A 367 -12.89 9.76 -5.46
C ILE A 367 -13.20 9.27 -6.87
N VAL A 368 -14.48 9.22 -7.24
CA VAL A 368 -14.93 8.83 -8.59
C VAL A 368 -14.38 9.80 -9.64
N GLY A 369 -14.42 11.11 -9.38
CA GLY A 369 -13.84 12.12 -10.27
C GLY A 369 -12.37 11.93 -10.53
N VAL A 370 -11.58 11.65 -9.49
CA VAL A 370 -10.13 11.35 -9.62
C VAL A 370 -9.91 10.07 -10.43
N GLN A 371 -10.69 9.01 -10.17
CA GLN A 371 -10.59 7.76 -10.93
C GLN A 371 -10.91 7.95 -12.41
N LEU A 372 -11.97 8.69 -12.73
CA LEU A 372 -12.35 8.97 -14.11
C LEU A 372 -11.32 9.85 -14.82
N GLY A 373 -10.78 10.88 -14.14
CA GLY A 373 -9.75 11.75 -14.70
C GLY A 373 -8.48 10.99 -15.07
N ILE A 374 -7.96 10.17 -14.17
CA ILE A 374 -6.79 9.32 -14.46
C ILE A 374 -7.13 8.20 -15.45
N GLY A 375 -8.35 7.65 -15.39
CA GLY A 375 -8.84 6.69 -16.38
C GLY A 375 -8.83 7.26 -17.78
N ALA A 376 -9.22 8.51 -17.96
CA ALA A 376 -9.15 9.21 -19.24
C ALA A 376 -7.68 9.39 -19.70
N LEU A 377 -6.77 9.80 -18.79
CA LEU A 377 -5.35 9.88 -19.10
C LEU A 377 -4.76 8.52 -19.52
N ALA A 378 -5.11 7.44 -18.84
CA ALA A 378 -4.70 6.09 -19.22
C ALA A 378 -5.35 5.65 -20.54
N PHE A 379 -6.61 6.02 -20.79
CA PHE A 379 -7.28 5.72 -22.05
C PHE A 379 -6.59 6.35 -23.25
N PHE A 380 -6.18 7.60 -23.18
CA PHE A 380 -5.49 8.29 -24.27
C PHE A 380 -3.98 8.01 -24.26
N GLY A 381 -3.35 7.85 -23.10
CA GLY A 381 -1.91 7.68 -22.94
C GLY A 381 -1.42 6.26 -23.20
N TRP A 382 -2.16 5.23 -22.75
CA TRP A 382 -1.74 3.84 -22.93
C TRP A 382 -1.99 3.37 -24.35
N ARG A 383 -0.97 3.49 -25.18
CA ARG A 383 -0.98 2.96 -26.56
C ARG A 383 -0.58 1.49 -26.52
N ARG A 384 -0.89 0.74 -27.58
CA ARG A 384 -0.34 -0.60 -27.74
C ARG A 384 1.19 -0.47 -27.78
N PRO A 385 1.95 -1.28 -27.00
CA PRO A 385 3.40 -1.30 -27.18
C PRO A 385 3.68 -1.54 -28.66
N LEU A 386 4.53 -0.70 -29.25
CA LEU A 386 5.00 -0.93 -30.61
C LEU A 386 5.58 -2.35 -30.61
N ARG A 387 5.05 -3.22 -31.49
CA ARG A 387 5.70 -4.49 -31.80
C ARG A 387 7.17 -4.16 -32.04
N GLN A 388 8.07 -4.78 -31.27
CA GLN A 388 9.48 -4.73 -31.62
C GLN A 388 9.57 -5.03 -33.11
N ARG A 389 10.06 -4.09 -33.91
CA ARG A 389 10.64 -4.47 -35.20
C ARG A 389 11.69 -5.52 -34.83
N SER A 390 11.44 -6.74 -35.23
CA SER A 390 12.48 -7.75 -35.31
C SER A 390 13.58 -7.11 -36.15
N ASP A 391 14.67 -6.68 -35.51
CA ASP A 391 15.93 -6.52 -36.19
C ASP A 391 16.34 -7.95 -36.56
N ASP A 392 15.78 -8.44 -37.67
CA ASP A 392 16.39 -9.51 -38.43
C ASP A 392 17.74 -8.99 -38.87
N PRO A 393 18.84 -9.59 -38.48
CA PRO A 393 20.11 -9.29 -39.12
C PRO A 393 19.97 -9.72 -40.60
N VAL A 394 19.93 -8.72 -41.45
CA VAL A 394 20.10 -8.96 -42.87
C VAL A 394 21.47 -9.59 -43.07
N THR A 395 21.42 -10.82 -43.56
CA THR A 395 22.48 -11.66 -44.13
C THR A 395 23.79 -10.98 -44.50
#